data_b9264f53404dc0632ae8adc2e99d026b
#
_entry.id   b9264f53404dc0632ae8adc2e99d026b
#
_cell.length_a   1.000
_cell.length_b   1.000
_cell.length_c   1.000
_cell.angle_alpha   90.00
_cell.angle_beta   90.00
_cell.angle_gamma   90.00
#
_symmetry.space_group_name_H-M   'P 1'
#
loop_
_entity.id
_entity.type
_entity.pdbx_description
1 polymer ?
#
loop_
_entity_poly.entity_id
_entity_poly.type
_entity_poly.pdbx_seq_one_letter_code
_entity_poly.pdbx_strand_id
1 'polypeptide(L)'
;MDCIKFNLSIKNNAGLPHYPNPGLRDTLERYLNWLEPLVTKEELAQAINEVDAFQALEQFPRLERKMDELAEGSDDSYIYNYWVKGHLGFRDPICPYTSVPILYDNPTLRNLSQAEKAAALLFATAETYRVFRQKGNGAYNIGPKTYSNDELFGALASINHIAHGQDVMYISDEISRHSLVLYKNHIYTVEVITPEGKPIPYGNLRYSVAAILNDATPGLEVNFNTVTSEPERDMAGDLLAGLLAIPGNAEEYEVIKKAIAVVNLDTCAPETVLQKLYTACGDPLWFNRFHGKGTQFNVAVNGAMSMIVDHTYCDGGIEVYLVKRVGEILGEMDLTAGTDQAAYRELQFHLDSFEDRLRQCFARFRSKMSAFDARVVSFPGLSRTVLREHGILSGDGFMHIAFQAAQQMAWNDIC
;
A
#
# COMPACT_ATOMS: atom_id res chain seq x y z
N MET A 1 15.86 13.59 -12.32
CA MET A 1 16.19 12.44 -11.45
C MET A 1 15.04 11.47 -11.55
N ASP A 2 15.33 10.26 -11.98
CA ASP A 2 14.30 9.22 -12.09
C ASP A 2 13.99 8.69 -10.69
N CYS A 3 12.86 9.13 -10.13
CA CYS A 3 12.38 8.67 -8.82
C CYS A 3 11.88 7.23 -8.86
N ILE A 4 11.70 6.66 -10.06
CA ILE A 4 11.25 5.29 -10.29
C ILE A 4 12.37 4.53 -10.97
N LYS A 5 12.88 3.51 -10.31
CA LYS A 5 13.89 2.58 -10.84
C LYS A 5 13.20 1.36 -11.45
N PHE A 6 12.60 1.55 -12.62
CA PHE A 6 11.86 0.50 -13.30
C PHE A 6 11.89 0.71 -14.83
N ASN A 7 12.14 -0.37 -15.54
CA ASN A 7 12.01 -0.36 -17.00
C ASN A 7 10.56 -0.68 -17.37
N LEU A 8 9.80 0.36 -17.73
CA LEU A 8 8.38 0.28 -18.06
C LEU A 8 8.09 -0.35 -19.44
N SER A 9 9.05 -1.02 -20.07
CA SER A 9 8.84 -1.71 -21.36
C SER A 9 7.72 -2.77 -21.33
N ILE A 10 7.20 -3.08 -20.15
CA ILE A 10 6.12 -4.06 -19.91
C ILE A 10 4.73 -3.40 -19.92
N LYS A 11 4.63 -2.07 -19.96
CA LYS A 11 3.33 -1.38 -20.03
C LYS A 11 2.62 -1.68 -21.34
N ASN A 12 1.39 -2.09 -21.25
CA ASN A 12 0.49 -2.25 -22.39
C ASN A 12 -0.87 -1.63 -22.10
N ASN A 13 -0.92 -0.31 -22.24
CA ASN A 13 -2.15 0.47 -22.10
C ASN A 13 -2.87 0.68 -23.45
N ALA A 14 -2.47 -0.08 -24.48
CA ALA A 14 -3.09 0.03 -25.82
C ALA A 14 -4.61 -0.17 -25.74
N GLY A 15 -5.35 0.79 -26.21
CA GLY A 15 -6.81 0.77 -26.23
C GLY A 15 -7.49 1.25 -24.95
N LEU A 16 -6.75 1.69 -23.95
CA LEU A 16 -7.33 2.42 -22.82
C LEU A 16 -7.55 3.89 -23.19
N PRO A 17 -8.64 4.51 -22.69
CA PRO A 17 -8.82 5.94 -22.90
C PRO A 17 -7.75 6.74 -22.16
N HIS A 18 -7.27 7.80 -22.80
CA HIS A 18 -6.38 8.75 -22.15
C HIS A 18 -7.10 9.48 -21.00
N TYR A 19 -6.36 9.83 -19.97
CA TYR A 19 -6.88 10.67 -18.90
C TYR A 19 -7.23 12.06 -19.49
N PRO A 20 -8.47 12.55 -19.34
CA PRO A 20 -8.88 13.78 -19.99
C PRO A 20 -8.18 15.00 -19.38
N ASN A 21 -7.73 15.91 -20.24
CA ASN A 21 -7.41 17.27 -19.83
C ASN A 21 -8.70 18.12 -19.90
N PRO A 22 -9.25 18.58 -18.78
CA PRO A 22 -10.52 19.35 -18.80
C PRO A 22 -10.39 20.75 -19.41
N GLY A 23 -9.19 21.16 -19.75
CA GLY A 23 -8.92 22.54 -20.14
C GLY A 23 -8.80 23.50 -18.95
N LEU A 24 -8.03 24.55 -19.13
CA LEU A 24 -7.77 25.48 -18.03
C LEU A 24 -8.98 26.37 -17.73
N ARG A 25 -9.75 26.77 -18.76
CA ARG A 25 -10.97 27.57 -18.60
C ARG A 25 -12.05 26.83 -17.84
N ASP A 26 -12.34 25.59 -18.24
CA ASP A 26 -13.31 24.73 -17.54
C ASP A 26 -12.91 24.49 -16.09
N THR A 27 -11.61 24.37 -15.84
CA THR A 27 -11.07 24.20 -14.48
C THR A 27 -11.33 25.42 -13.62
N LEU A 28 -11.12 26.63 -14.17
CA LEU A 28 -11.37 27.90 -13.47
C LEU A 28 -12.87 28.12 -13.22
N GLU A 29 -13.72 27.78 -14.17
CA GLU A 29 -15.18 27.86 -13.99
C GLU A 29 -15.64 26.90 -12.85
N ARG A 30 -15.15 25.67 -12.83
CA ARG A 30 -15.45 24.73 -11.74
C ARG A 30 -14.90 25.23 -10.39
N TYR A 31 -13.73 25.85 -10.39
CA TYR A 31 -13.16 26.45 -9.17
C TYR A 31 -14.11 27.50 -8.60
N LEU A 32 -14.63 28.44 -9.41
CA LEU A 32 -15.57 29.45 -8.96
C LEU A 32 -16.89 28.84 -8.46
N ASN A 33 -17.42 27.83 -9.16
CA ASN A 33 -18.63 27.11 -8.75
C ASN A 33 -18.46 26.39 -7.39
N TRP A 34 -17.27 25.86 -7.11
CA TRP A 34 -16.99 25.21 -5.84
C TRP A 34 -16.69 26.21 -4.72
N LEU A 35 -16.15 27.38 -5.08
CA LEU A 35 -15.87 28.44 -4.12
C LEU A 35 -17.15 29.14 -3.64
N GLU A 36 -18.15 29.30 -4.51
CA GLU A 36 -19.38 30.03 -4.23
C GLU A 36 -20.06 29.69 -2.89
N PRO A 37 -20.26 28.41 -2.50
CA PRO A 37 -20.89 28.09 -1.23
C PRO A 37 -19.97 28.27 -0.01
N LEU A 38 -18.68 28.57 -0.19
CA LEU A 38 -17.68 28.60 0.86
C LEU A 38 -17.29 30.01 1.29
N VAL A 39 -17.66 31.04 0.51
CA VAL A 39 -17.19 32.42 0.69
C VAL A 39 -18.37 33.40 0.70
N THR A 40 -18.12 34.62 1.14
CA THR A 40 -19.06 35.74 1.05
C THR A 40 -19.23 36.18 -0.42
N LYS A 41 -20.28 36.93 -0.69
CA LYS A 41 -20.52 37.47 -2.06
C LYS A 41 -19.40 38.42 -2.50
N GLU A 42 -18.86 39.18 -1.57
CA GLU A 42 -17.76 40.13 -1.78
C GLU A 42 -16.47 39.38 -2.15
N GLU A 43 -16.15 38.30 -1.43
CA GLU A 43 -14.97 37.44 -1.70
C GLU A 43 -15.13 36.69 -3.03
N LEU A 44 -16.35 36.20 -3.34
CA LEU A 44 -16.61 35.57 -4.63
C LEU A 44 -16.44 36.56 -5.78
N ALA A 45 -16.93 37.79 -5.65
CA ALA A 45 -16.74 38.83 -6.66
C ALA A 45 -15.26 39.17 -6.87
N GLN A 46 -14.47 39.17 -5.78
CA GLN A 46 -13.03 39.35 -5.87
C GLN A 46 -12.37 38.16 -6.62
N ALA A 47 -12.72 36.92 -6.27
CA ALA A 47 -12.19 35.72 -6.94
C ALA A 47 -12.53 35.69 -8.44
N ILE A 48 -13.74 36.11 -8.84
CA ILE A 48 -14.13 36.25 -10.26
C ILE A 48 -13.22 37.23 -10.98
N ASN A 49 -12.99 38.41 -10.37
CA ASN A 49 -12.10 39.44 -10.97
C ASN A 49 -10.66 38.93 -11.10
N GLU A 50 -10.17 38.16 -10.12
CA GLU A 50 -8.82 37.55 -10.16
C GLU A 50 -8.71 36.48 -11.24
N VAL A 51 -9.74 35.63 -11.42
CA VAL A 51 -9.84 34.65 -12.51
C VAL A 51 -9.86 35.34 -13.87
N ASP A 52 -10.64 36.40 -14.02
CA ASP A 52 -10.71 37.16 -15.28
C ASP A 52 -9.35 37.80 -15.60
N ALA A 53 -8.70 38.41 -14.58
CA ALA A 53 -7.37 38.98 -14.74
C ALA A 53 -6.33 37.91 -15.11
N PHE A 54 -6.39 36.73 -14.51
CA PHE A 54 -5.52 35.58 -14.83
C PHE A 54 -5.72 35.12 -16.28
N GLN A 55 -6.99 35.00 -16.74
CA GLN A 55 -7.31 34.59 -18.09
C GLN A 55 -6.87 35.65 -19.14
N ALA A 56 -6.78 36.92 -18.75
CA ALA A 56 -6.29 38.03 -19.60
C ALA A 56 -4.77 38.10 -19.73
N LEU A 57 -4.01 37.31 -18.93
CA LEU A 57 -2.56 37.28 -19.03
C LEU A 57 -2.07 36.76 -20.39
N GLU A 58 -1.04 37.36 -20.94
CA GLU A 58 -0.39 36.92 -22.18
C GLU A 58 0.09 35.42 -22.09
N GLN A 59 0.44 34.98 -20.90
CA GLN A 59 0.90 33.61 -20.63
C GLN A 59 -0.24 32.56 -20.63
N PHE A 60 -1.50 32.96 -20.46
CA PHE A 60 -2.61 32.04 -20.32
C PHE A 60 -2.77 31.08 -21.52
N PRO A 61 -2.78 31.51 -22.77
CA PRO A 61 -2.85 30.61 -23.92
C PRO A 61 -1.61 29.68 -24.04
N ARG A 62 -0.48 30.12 -23.50
CA ARG A 62 0.73 29.28 -23.47
C ARG A 62 0.61 28.16 -22.42
N LEU A 63 -0.03 28.43 -21.30
CA LEU A 63 -0.32 27.41 -20.28
C LEU A 63 -1.29 26.38 -20.80
N GLU A 64 -2.38 26.80 -21.44
CA GLU A 64 -3.36 25.89 -22.08
C GLU A 64 -2.64 24.93 -23.05
N ARG A 65 -1.90 25.47 -24.01
CA ARG A 65 -1.15 24.65 -24.98
C ARG A 65 -0.18 23.67 -24.31
N LYS A 66 0.53 24.09 -23.26
CA LYS A 66 1.45 23.18 -22.53
C LYS A 66 0.71 22.04 -21.84
N MET A 67 -0.47 22.30 -21.29
CA MET A 67 -1.30 21.26 -20.69
C MET A 67 -1.82 20.27 -21.74
N ASP A 68 -2.24 20.77 -22.90
CA ASP A 68 -2.65 19.92 -24.01
C ASP A 68 -1.47 19.08 -24.55
N GLU A 69 -0.31 19.69 -24.76
CA GLU A 69 0.91 18.99 -25.17
C GLU A 69 1.32 17.88 -24.19
N LEU A 70 1.17 18.12 -22.87
CA LEU A 70 1.45 17.10 -21.85
C LEU A 70 0.43 15.94 -21.91
N ALA A 71 -0.84 16.26 -22.09
CA ALA A 71 -1.90 15.25 -22.15
C ALA A 71 -1.81 14.41 -23.43
N GLU A 72 -1.54 15.04 -24.59
CA GLU A 72 -1.42 14.38 -25.88
C GLU A 72 -0.11 13.59 -26.02
N GLY A 73 0.97 14.09 -25.42
CA GLY A 73 2.31 13.47 -25.49
C GLY A 73 2.51 12.32 -24.50
N SER A 74 1.50 11.98 -23.69
CA SER A 74 1.61 10.91 -22.69
C SER A 74 0.91 9.64 -23.19
N ASP A 75 1.64 8.53 -23.26
CA ASP A 75 1.06 7.20 -23.49
C ASP A 75 0.24 6.67 -22.30
N ASP A 76 0.36 7.34 -21.17
CA ASP A 76 -0.31 7.06 -19.89
C ASP A 76 -1.11 8.29 -19.40
N SER A 77 -1.58 8.25 -18.15
CA SER A 77 -2.07 9.45 -17.47
C SER A 77 -0.94 10.47 -17.30
N TYR A 78 -1.11 11.66 -17.86
CA TYR A 78 -0.11 12.74 -17.76
C TYR A 78 0.14 13.23 -16.33
N ILE A 79 -0.81 12.98 -15.40
CA ILE A 79 -0.67 13.34 -13.99
C ILE A 79 0.05 12.26 -13.17
N TYR A 80 0.19 11.04 -13.67
CA TYR A 80 0.69 9.91 -12.91
C TYR A 80 2.09 10.14 -12.34
N ASN A 81 3.00 10.67 -13.14
CA ASN A 81 4.36 10.98 -12.70
C ASN A 81 4.38 12.05 -11.59
N TYR A 82 3.49 13.03 -11.64
CA TYR A 82 3.36 14.04 -10.58
C TYR A 82 2.80 13.43 -9.30
N TRP A 83 1.84 12.54 -9.43
CA TRP A 83 1.23 11.83 -8.31
C TRP A 83 2.26 10.96 -7.57
N VAL A 84 2.99 10.11 -8.28
CA VAL A 84 4.05 9.27 -7.70
C VAL A 84 5.16 10.11 -7.10
N LYS A 85 5.60 11.17 -7.79
CA LYS A 85 6.62 12.09 -7.28
C LYS A 85 6.17 12.79 -6.00
N GLY A 86 4.90 13.18 -5.93
CA GLY A 86 4.29 13.75 -4.73
C GLY A 86 4.39 12.79 -3.55
N HIS A 87 3.96 11.54 -3.74
CA HIS A 87 4.02 10.51 -2.70
C HIS A 87 5.45 10.19 -2.24
N LEU A 88 6.40 10.08 -3.16
CA LEU A 88 7.81 9.86 -2.84
C LEU A 88 8.44 11.08 -2.12
N GLY A 89 7.87 12.27 -2.31
CA GLY A 89 8.29 13.50 -1.65
C GLY A 89 7.70 13.72 -0.26
N PHE A 90 6.70 12.92 0.16
CA PHE A 90 6.14 13.04 1.51
C PHE A 90 7.19 12.75 2.57
N ARG A 91 7.23 13.62 3.61
CA ARG A 91 8.16 13.47 4.74
C ARG A 91 7.45 13.08 6.03
N ASP A 92 6.13 12.84 5.97
CA ASP A 92 5.38 12.22 7.06
C ASP A 92 5.83 10.76 7.28
N PRO A 93 5.55 10.17 8.46
CA PRO A 93 5.84 8.77 8.73
C PRO A 93 5.30 7.85 7.62
N ILE A 94 6.03 6.79 7.27
CA ILE A 94 5.55 5.82 6.28
C ILE A 94 4.20 5.26 6.71
N CYS A 95 4.12 4.72 7.92
CA CYS A 95 2.89 4.23 8.51
C CYS A 95 2.36 5.25 9.55
N PRO A 96 1.06 5.59 9.50
CA PRO A 96 0.02 5.06 8.61
C PRO A 96 -0.24 5.91 7.35
N TYR A 97 0.64 6.83 6.95
CA TYR A 97 0.34 7.82 5.92
C TYR A 97 0.50 7.31 4.48
N THR A 98 1.63 6.66 4.15
CA THR A 98 1.82 6.03 2.84
C THR A 98 1.70 4.52 2.90
N SER A 99 2.05 3.87 4.02
CA SER A 99 1.72 2.47 4.29
C SER A 99 0.43 2.41 5.10
N VAL A 100 -0.68 2.07 4.43
CA VAL A 100 -2.05 2.19 4.95
C VAL A 100 -2.52 0.87 5.55
N PRO A 101 -3.03 0.86 6.81
CA PRO A 101 -3.61 -0.35 7.41
C PRO A 101 -5.01 -0.64 6.86
N ILE A 102 -5.27 -1.89 6.49
CA ILE A 102 -6.53 -2.37 5.93
C ILE A 102 -6.98 -3.61 6.69
N LEU A 103 -8.26 -3.70 7.03
CA LEU A 103 -8.85 -4.92 7.54
C LEU A 103 -8.98 -5.95 6.40
N TYR A 104 -8.58 -7.18 6.68
CA TYR A 104 -8.70 -8.26 5.72
C TYR A 104 -9.49 -9.43 6.33
N ASP A 105 -10.49 -9.89 5.62
CA ASP A 105 -11.23 -11.11 5.94
C ASP A 105 -11.52 -11.87 4.65
N ASN A 106 -11.34 -13.19 4.69
CA ASN A 106 -11.68 -14.07 3.59
C ASN A 106 -12.39 -15.32 4.13
N PRO A 107 -13.62 -15.62 3.65
CA PRO A 107 -14.40 -16.76 4.15
C PRO A 107 -13.67 -18.09 4.05
N THR A 108 -12.88 -18.32 2.98
CA THR A 108 -12.12 -19.57 2.77
C THR A 108 -11.07 -19.79 3.87
N LEU A 109 -10.54 -18.71 4.45
CA LEU A 109 -9.48 -18.80 5.45
C LEU A 109 -9.98 -18.90 6.90
N ARG A 110 -11.27 -18.65 7.18
CA ARG A 110 -11.77 -18.46 8.55
C ARG A 110 -11.41 -19.59 9.52
N ASN A 111 -11.50 -20.83 9.07
CA ASN A 111 -11.29 -22.03 9.92
C ASN A 111 -9.86 -22.56 9.88
N LEU A 112 -8.94 -21.90 9.19
CA LEU A 112 -7.55 -22.29 9.10
C LEU A 112 -6.73 -21.74 10.27
N SER A 113 -5.70 -22.48 10.68
CA SER A 113 -4.70 -22.02 11.64
C SER A 113 -3.85 -20.87 11.09
N GLN A 114 -3.06 -20.22 11.94
CA GLN A 114 -2.13 -19.17 11.52
C GLN A 114 -1.19 -19.63 10.41
N ALA A 115 -0.58 -20.83 10.55
CA ALA A 115 0.31 -21.38 9.53
C ALA A 115 -0.40 -21.65 8.20
N GLU A 116 -1.59 -22.19 8.27
CA GLU A 116 -2.39 -22.53 7.09
C GLU A 116 -2.85 -21.25 6.35
N LYS A 117 -3.30 -20.23 7.07
CA LYS A 117 -3.66 -18.92 6.49
C LYS A 117 -2.47 -18.28 5.80
N ALA A 118 -1.33 -18.22 6.47
CA ALA A 118 -0.12 -17.64 5.93
C ALA A 118 0.35 -18.36 4.66
N ALA A 119 0.36 -19.68 4.66
CA ALA A 119 0.70 -20.49 3.49
C ALA A 119 -0.26 -20.26 2.31
N ALA A 120 -1.56 -20.19 2.58
CA ALA A 120 -2.57 -19.92 1.57
C ALA A 120 -2.40 -18.51 0.96
N LEU A 121 -2.10 -17.50 1.78
CA LEU A 121 -1.82 -16.14 1.32
C LEU A 121 -0.53 -16.07 0.49
N LEU A 122 0.55 -16.76 0.92
CA LEU A 122 1.78 -16.88 0.12
C LEU A 122 1.50 -17.50 -1.25
N PHE A 123 0.76 -18.59 -1.31
CA PHE A 123 0.39 -19.25 -2.56
C PHE A 123 -0.44 -18.34 -3.47
N ALA A 124 -1.53 -17.80 -2.94
CA ALA A 124 -2.48 -17.01 -3.74
C ALA A 124 -1.86 -15.70 -4.25
N THR A 125 -1.02 -15.07 -3.45
CA THR A 125 -0.30 -13.84 -3.86
C THR A 125 0.76 -14.15 -4.93
N ALA A 126 1.52 -15.23 -4.74
CA ALA A 126 2.51 -15.68 -5.73
C ALA A 126 1.86 -16.06 -7.07
N GLU A 127 0.73 -16.77 -7.03
CA GLU A 127 -0.01 -17.14 -8.23
C GLU A 127 -0.61 -15.91 -8.94
N THR A 128 -1.13 -14.95 -8.19
CA THR A 128 -1.59 -13.67 -8.73
C THR A 128 -0.44 -12.96 -9.46
N TYR A 129 0.72 -12.86 -8.83
CA TYR A 129 1.92 -12.26 -9.42
C TYR A 129 2.38 -13.03 -10.67
N ARG A 130 2.47 -14.36 -10.59
CA ARG A 130 2.91 -15.22 -11.69
C ARG A 130 2.03 -15.05 -12.93
N VAL A 131 0.72 -15.14 -12.76
CA VAL A 131 -0.25 -14.99 -13.86
C VAL A 131 -0.14 -13.60 -14.47
N PHE A 132 -0.02 -12.58 -13.64
CA PHE A 132 0.15 -11.20 -14.09
C PHE A 132 1.44 -11.03 -14.93
N ARG A 133 2.57 -11.55 -14.44
CA ARG A 133 3.86 -11.48 -15.15
C ARG A 133 3.89 -12.26 -16.47
N GLN A 134 3.18 -13.36 -16.58
CA GLN A 134 3.11 -14.17 -17.79
C GLN A 134 2.19 -13.59 -18.87
N LYS A 135 1.07 -13.02 -18.48
CA LYS A 135 0.09 -12.46 -19.42
C LYS A 135 0.41 -11.04 -19.87
N GLY A 136 1.42 -10.43 -19.27
CA GLY A 136 1.71 -9.01 -19.47
C GLY A 136 0.64 -8.12 -18.85
N ASN A 137 0.75 -6.83 -19.10
CA ASN A 137 -0.20 -5.81 -18.64
C ASN A 137 -1.47 -5.90 -19.47
N GLY A 138 -2.39 -6.75 -19.07
CA GLY A 138 -3.73 -6.74 -19.63
C GLY A 138 -4.58 -5.69 -18.90
N ALA A 139 -5.48 -5.07 -19.63
CA ALA A 139 -6.57 -4.34 -19.00
C ALA A 139 -7.45 -5.32 -18.20
N TYR A 140 -8.04 -4.85 -17.10
CA TYR A 140 -9.03 -5.61 -16.34
C TYR A 140 -10.34 -4.81 -16.23
N ASN A 141 -11.42 -5.52 -15.96
CA ASN A 141 -12.74 -4.92 -15.90
C ASN A 141 -13.28 -4.90 -14.47
N ILE A 142 -13.81 -3.75 -14.05
CA ILE A 142 -14.69 -3.64 -12.89
C ILE A 142 -16.05 -3.18 -13.38
N GLY A 143 -16.99 -4.12 -13.45
CA GLY A 143 -18.27 -3.86 -14.11
C GLY A 143 -18.08 -3.50 -15.58
N PRO A 144 -18.68 -2.40 -16.08
CA PRO A 144 -18.55 -1.97 -17.48
C PRO A 144 -17.26 -1.22 -17.80
N LYS A 145 -16.42 -0.92 -16.81
CA LYS A 145 -15.21 -0.10 -16.96
C LYS A 145 -13.98 -0.96 -17.09
N THR A 146 -13.12 -0.58 -18.01
CA THR A 146 -11.80 -1.19 -18.23
C THR A 146 -10.72 -0.32 -17.58
N TYR A 147 -9.80 -0.95 -16.88
CA TYR A 147 -8.71 -0.30 -16.15
C TYR A 147 -7.37 -0.88 -16.57
N SER A 148 -6.31 -0.08 -16.43
CA SER A 148 -4.95 -0.58 -16.43
C SER A 148 -4.70 -1.42 -15.17
N ASN A 149 -3.85 -2.43 -15.28
CA ASN A 149 -3.35 -3.19 -14.13
C ASN A 149 -1.85 -2.97 -13.91
N ASP A 150 -1.27 -1.95 -14.53
CA ASP A 150 0.16 -1.64 -14.42
C ASP A 150 0.60 -1.39 -12.98
N GLU A 151 -0.27 -0.82 -12.16
CA GLU A 151 0.00 -0.55 -10.75
C GLU A 151 0.17 -1.83 -9.90
N LEU A 152 -0.20 -3.02 -10.42
CA LEU A 152 0.14 -4.29 -9.75
C LEU A 152 1.66 -4.50 -9.61
N PHE A 153 2.47 -3.89 -10.48
CA PHE A 153 3.92 -3.88 -10.31
C PHE A 153 4.34 -3.10 -9.06
N GLY A 154 3.57 -2.08 -8.68
CA GLY A 154 3.79 -1.35 -7.44
C GLY A 154 3.27 -2.07 -6.20
N ALA A 155 2.20 -2.86 -6.34
CA ALA A 155 1.65 -3.65 -5.24
C ALA A 155 2.47 -4.92 -4.94
N LEU A 156 3.09 -5.51 -5.97
CA LEU A 156 3.83 -6.78 -5.87
C LEU A 156 5.25 -6.64 -6.41
N ALA A 157 6.22 -7.24 -5.73
CA ALA A 157 7.65 -7.21 -6.07
C ALA A 157 8.26 -5.80 -6.17
N SER A 158 7.83 -4.92 -5.29
CA SER A 158 8.25 -3.52 -5.20
C SER A 158 8.66 -3.14 -3.78
N ILE A 159 9.33 -2.01 -3.66
CA ILE A 159 9.64 -1.37 -2.38
C ILE A 159 9.80 0.14 -2.57
N ASN A 160 9.23 0.90 -1.67
CA ASN A 160 9.54 2.30 -1.47
C ASN A 160 10.82 2.39 -0.60
N HIS A 161 11.95 2.63 -1.26
CA HIS A 161 13.24 2.79 -0.60
C HIS A 161 13.30 4.19 0.02
N ILE A 162 13.38 4.20 1.34
CA ILE A 162 13.45 5.43 2.12
C ILE A 162 14.79 6.09 1.89
N ALA A 163 14.79 7.37 1.51
CA ALA A 163 16.01 8.15 1.34
C ALA A 163 15.82 9.58 1.86
N HIS A 164 16.92 10.23 2.17
CA HIS A 164 16.91 11.64 2.59
C HIS A 164 16.35 12.54 1.48
N GLY A 165 15.47 13.44 1.84
CA GLY A 165 14.84 14.42 0.95
C GLY A 165 13.74 13.88 0.05
N GLN A 166 13.92 12.73 -0.58
CA GLN A 166 12.93 12.08 -1.44
C GLN A 166 13.21 10.58 -1.54
N ASP A 167 12.17 9.79 -1.35
CA ASP A 167 12.25 8.33 -1.49
C ASP A 167 12.39 7.88 -2.95
N VAL A 168 12.75 6.62 -3.14
CA VAL A 168 12.90 6.01 -4.47
C VAL A 168 12.08 4.74 -4.55
N MET A 169 11.18 4.64 -5.52
CA MET A 169 10.45 3.42 -5.80
C MET A 169 11.31 2.45 -6.62
N TYR A 170 11.50 1.24 -6.10
CA TYR A 170 12.05 0.12 -6.83
C TYR A 170 10.96 -0.89 -7.16
N ILE A 171 10.90 -1.30 -8.41
CA ILE A 171 10.03 -2.37 -8.89
C ILE A 171 10.95 -3.40 -9.55
N SER A 172 10.79 -4.68 -9.17
CA SER A 172 11.59 -5.73 -9.78
C SER A 172 11.19 -5.96 -11.23
N ASP A 173 12.11 -5.78 -12.18
CA ASP A 173 11.97 -6.13 -13.58
C ASP A 173 12.23 -7.62 -13.84
N GLU A 174 12.97 -8.28 -12.96
CA GLU A 174 13.14 -9.73 -12.94
C GLU A 174 11.91 -10.43 -12.34
N ILE A 175 11.65 -11.66 -12.77
CA ILE A 175 10.61 -12.49 -12.19
C ILE A 175 11.08 -12.97 -10.81
N SER A 176 10.46 -12.46 -9.77
CA SER A 176 10.67 -12.91 -8.39
C SER A 176 10.09 -14.28 -8.14
N ARG A 177 10.77 -15.07 -7.31
CA ARG A 177 10.35 -16.43 -6.95
C ARG A 177 10.11 -16.62 -5.44
N HIS A 178 10.33 -15.60 -4.63
CA HIS A 178 10.21 -15.66 -3.18
C HIS A 178 9.32 -14.55 -2.63
N SER A 179 8.74 -14.80 -1.49
CA SER A 179 8.10 -13.82 -0.62
C SER A 179 8.82 -13.78 0.72
N LEU A 180 8.55 -12.75 1.52
CA LEU A 180 9.08 -12.67 2.88
C LEU A 180 8.06 -13.19 3.88
N VAL A 181 8.57 -13.80 4.94
CA VAL A 181 7.82 -14.09 6.16
C VAL A 181 8.56 -13.44 7.32
N LEU A 182 7.86 -12.60 8.10
CA LEU A 182 8.39 -11.99 9.31
C LEU A 182 7.78 -12.66 10.53
N TYR A 183 8.62 -13.06 11.47
CA TYR A 183 8.21 -13.64 12.74
C TYR A 183 9.14 -13.21 13.87
N LYS A 184 8.60 -12.55 14.88
CA LYS A 184 9.35 -12.04 16.03
C LYS A 184 10.58 -11.20 15.61
N ASN A 185 10.43 -10.34 14.62
CA ASN A 185 11.47 -9.55 13.96
C ASN A 185 12.56 -10.33 13.19
N HIS A 186 12.51 -11.66 13.12
CA HIS A 186 13.28 -12.39 12.14
C HIS A 186 12.67 -12.23 10.75
N ILE A 187 13.51 -12.16 9.75
CA ILE A 187 13.11 -11.98 8.34
C ILE A 187 13.50 -13.22 7.56
N TYR A 188 12.52 -13.94 7.03
CA TYR A 188 12.74 -15.14 6.24
C TYR A 188 12.32 -14.92 4.79
N THR A 189 13.06 -15.52 3.86
CA THR A 189 12.57 -15.76 2.51
C THR A 189 11.93 -17.13 2.45
N VAL A 190 10.80 -17.22 1.76
CA VAL A 190 10.14 -18.48 1.43
C VAL A 190 10.00 -18.55 -0.08
N GLU A 191 10.49 -19.62 -0.70
CA GLU A 191 10.28 -19.85 -2.13
C GLU A 191 8.81 -20.15 -2.38
N VAL A 192 8.21 -19.43 -3.33
CA VAL A 192 6.78 -19.52 -3.68
C VAL A 192 6.55 -19.85 -5.16
N ILE A 193 7.60 -19.71 -5.99
CA ILE A 193 7.62 -20.05 -7.42
C ILE A 193 8.90 -20.85 -7.72
N THR A 194 8.76 -21.99 -8.42
CA THR A 194 9.90 -22.82 -8.82
C THR A 194 10.76 -22.15 -9.90
N PRO A 195 11.99 -22.61 -10.14
CA PRO A 195 12.81 -22.16 -11.27
C PRO A 195 12.12 -22.27 -12.63
N GLU A 196 11.22 -23.24 -12.81
CA GLU A 196 10.45 -23.47 -14.03
C GLU A 196 9.21 -22.57 -14.13
N GLY A 197 9.00 -21.66 -13.15
CA GLY A 197 7.88 -20.71 -13.13
C GLY A 197 6.54 -21.32 -12.70
N LYS A 198 6.55 -22.43 -11.97
CA LYS A 198 5.34 -23.05 -11.38
C LYS A 198 5.17 -22.60 -9.93
N PRO A 199 3.93 -22.48 -9.42
CA PRO A 199 3.72 -22.20 -8.00
C PRO A 199 4.22 -23.38 -7.14
N ILE A 200 4.83 -23.06 -6.01
CA ILE A 200 5.14 -24.06 -4.98
C ILE A 200 3.83 -24.54 -4.37
N PRO A 201 3.61 -25.86 -4.24
CA PRO A 201 2.37 -26.39 -3.69
C PRO A 201 2.09 -25.91 -2.28
N TYR A 202 0.81 -25.76 -1.92
CA TYR A 202 0.35 -25.29 -0.63
C TYR A 202 0.95 -26.05 0.56
N GLY A 203 1.01 -27.38 0.51
CA GLY A 203 1.55 -28.21 1.60
C GLY A 203 3.01 -27.89 1.92
N ASN A 204 3.83 -27.62 0.90
CA ASN A 204 5.22 -27.20 1.08
C ASN A 204 5.32 -25.83 1.77
N LEU A 205 4.48 -24.86 1.35
CA LEU A 205 4.43 -23.54 1.98
C LEU A 205 3.96 -23.63 3.43
N ARG A 206 2.92 -24.44 3.69
CA ARG A 206 2.42 -24.70 5.04
C ARG A 206 3.50 -25.30 5.93
N TYR A 207 4.27 -26.24 5.40
CA TYR A 207 5.37 -26.84 6.15
C TYR A 207 6.48 -25.83 6.44
N SER A 208 6.84 -24.98 5.49
CA SER A 208 7.82 -23.90 5.67
C SER A 208 7.37 -22.91 6.75
N VAL A 209 6.11 -22.45 6.69
CA VAL A 209 5.57 -21.53 7.70
C VAL A 209 5.48 -22.19 9.08
N ALA A 210 5.06 -23.45 9.15
CA ALA A 210 5.00 -24.20 10.41
C ALA A 210 6.41 -24.39 11.03
N ALA A 211 7.43 -24.61 10.20
CA ALA A 211 8.82 -24.70 10.67
C ALA A 211 9.30 -23.37 11.26
N ILE A 212 9.00 -22.24 10.60
CA ILE A 212 9.32 -20.89 11.12
C ILE A 212 8.60 -20.63 12.45
N LEU A 213 7.31 -20.96 12.57
CA LEU A 213 6.57 -20.78 13.84
C LEU A 213 7.07 -21.66 14.99
N ASN A 214 7.60 -22.85 14.68
CA ASN A 214 8.15 -23.79 15.65
C ASN A 214 9.62 -23.55 15.97
N ASP A 215 10.25 -22.59 15.30
CA ASP A 215 11.64 -22.22 15.63
C ASP A 215 11.69 -21.66 17.05
N ALA A 216 12.51 -22.27 17.89
CA ALA A 216 12.72 -21.88 19.28
C ALA A 216 13.63 -20.67 19.45
N THR A 217 14.14 -20.11 18.35
CA THR A 217 15.02 -18.93 18.41
C THR A 217 14.30 -17.77 19.09
N PRO A 218 14.92 -17.14 20.10
CA PRO A 218 14.34 -15.97 20.74
C PRO A 218 14.09 -14.86 19.75
N GLY A 219 12.96 -14.14 19.91
CA GLY A 219 12.68 -12.98 19.09
C GLY A 219 13.72 -11.88 19.24
N LEU A 220 13.90 -11.09 18.20
CA LEU A 220 14.81 -9.95 18.17
C LEU A 220 14.06 -8.68 18.60
N GLU A 221 14.57 -7.99 19.60
CA GLU A 221 13.99 -6.70 20.02
C GLU A 221 13.95 -5.72 18.85
N VAL A 222 15.03 -5.67 18.08
CA VAL A 222 15.18 -4.90 16.85
C VAL A 222 15.88 -5.71 15.78
N ASN A 223 15.60 -5.41 14.52
CA ASN A 223 16.30 -5.94 13.37
C ASN A 223 16.32 -4.88 12.27
N PHE A 224 16.87 -5.17 11.11
CA PHE A 224 16.97 -4.27 9.97
C PHE A 224 15.63 -3.63 9.58
N ASN A 225 14.53 -4.39 9.58
CA ASN A 225 13.18 -3.88 9.30
C ASN A 225 12.74 -2.75 10.25
N THR A 226 13.30 -2.69 11.48
CA THR A 226 12.92 -1.68 12.47
C THR A 226 13.25 -0.26 12.01
N VAL A 227 14.17 -0.06 11.06
CA VAL A 227 14.42 1.26 10.44
C VAL A 227 13.16 1.86 9.84
N THR A 228 12.25 1.03 9.32
CA THR A 228 11.00 1.47 8.70
C THR A 228 9.94 1.94 9.71
N SER A 229 10.21 1.78 11.01
CA SER A 229 9.36 2.32 12.08
C SER A 229 9.69 3.77 12.43
N GLU A 230 10.80 4.33 11.92
CA GLU A 230 11.19 5.71 12.23
C GLU A 230 10.16 6.72 11.69
N PRO A 231 9.54 7.55 12.55
CA PRO A 231 8.54 8.52 12.11
C PRO A 231 9.13 9.68 11.30
N GLU A 232 10.39 10.05 11.57
CA GLU A 232 11.06 11.13 10.84
C GLU A 232 11.70 10.58 9.57
N ARG A 233 11.07 10.83 8.43
CA ARG A 233 11.39 10.20 7.14
C ARG A 233 12.84 10.37 6.69
N ASP A 234 13.41 11.58 6.87
CA ASP A 234 14.79 11.85 6.50
C ASP A 234 15.77 11.13 7.45
N MET A 235 15.44 11.06 8.72
CA MET A 235 16.22 10.28 9.70
C MET A 235 16.16 8.79 9.38
N ALA A 236 15.02 8.27 8.95
CA ALA A 236 14.88 6.90 8.48
C ALA A 236 15.78 6.62 7.26
N GLY A 237 15.82 7.55 6.30
CA GLY A 237 16.68 7.46 5.12
C GLY A 237 18.16 7.45 5.46
N ASP A 238 18.61 8.36 6.32
CA ASP A 238 20.00 8.41 6.80
C ASP A 238 20.40 7.14 7.57
N LEU A 239 19.47 6.62 8.39
CA LEU A 239 19.68 5.41 9.15
C LEU A 239 19.76 4.17 8.24
N LEU A 240 18.87 4.08 7.25
CA LEU A 240 18.90 3.01 6.24
C LEU A 240 20.19 3.05 5.42
N ALA A 241 20.63 4.22 4.99
CA ALA A 241 21.89 4.37 4.28
C ALA A 241 23.09 3.91 5.11
N GLY A 242 23.11 4.22 6.42
CA GLY A 242 24.13 3.74 7.34
C GLY A 242 24.12 2.22 7.53
N LEU A 243 22.95 1.63 7.69
CA LEU A 243 22.79 0.17 7.79
C LEU A 243 23.24 -0.56 6.51
N LEU A 244 22.93 0.01 5.34
CA LEU A 244 23.34 -0.56 4.04
C LEU A 244 24.85 -0.44 3.77
N ALA A 245 25.55 0.46 4.46
CA ALA A 245 27.00 0.58 4.39
C ALA A 245 27.75 -0.54 5.15
N ILE A 246 27.04 -1.28 6.02
CA ILE A 246 27.61 -2.42 6.72
C ILE A 246 27.74 -3.59 5.73
N PRO A 247 28.94 -4.24 5.63
CA PRO A 247 29.14 -5.34 4.70
C PRO A 247 28.12 -6.48 4.89
N GLY A 248 27.56 -6.98 3.79
CA GLY A 248 26.54 -8.03 3.76
C GLY A 248 25.09 -7.53 3.79
N ASN A 249 24.83 -6.37 4.39
CA ASN A 249 23.46 -5.87 4.51
C ASN A 249 22.85 -5.45 3.18
N ALA A 250 23.65 -4.88 2.28
CA ALA A 250 23.16 -4.46 0.97
C ALA A 250 22.70 -5.66 0.12
N GLU A 251 23.42 -6.77 0.17
CA GLU A 251 23.09 -8.02 -0.53
C GLU A 251 21.77 -8.62 -0.02
N GLU A 252 21.58 -8.68 1.30
CA GLU A 252 20.34 -9.16 1.91
C GLU A 252 19.16 -8.20 1.64
N TYR A 253 19.43 -6.90 1.58
CA TYR A 253 18.40 -5.92 1.23
C TYR A 253 17.94 -6.04 -0.23
N GLU A 254 18.84 -6.40 -1.17
CA GLU A 254 18.44 -6.70 -2.56
C GLU A 254 17.45 -7.87 -2.62
N VAL A 255 17.58 -8.87 -1.74
CA VAL A 255 16.60 -9.95 -1.61
C VAL A 255 15.24 -9.42 -1.14
N ILE A 256 15.23 -8.53 -0.13
CA ILE A 256 14.00 -7.88 0.31
C ILE A 256 13.34 -7.09 -0.82
N LYS A 257 14.10 -6.32 -1.58
CA LYS A 257 13.58 -5.49 -2.68
C LYS A 257 12.83 -6.33 -3.71
N LYS A 258 13.34 -7.51 -4.04
CA LYS A 258 12.79 -8.40 -5.06
C LYS A 258 11.62 -9.26 -4.56
N ALA A 259 11.40 -9.39 -3.27
CA ALA A 259 10.34 -10.24 -2.72
C ALA A 259 8.96 -9.83 -3.23
N ILE A 260 8.11 -10.80 -3.60
CA ILE A 260 6.79 -10.58 -4.20
C ILE A 260 5.86 -9.84 -3.22
N ALA A 261 5.75 -10.33 -1.99
CA ALA A 261 4.94 -9.78 -0.93
C ALA A 261 5.52 -10.18 0.44
N VAL A 262 4.88 -9.72 1.50
CA VAL A 262 5.26 -10.08 2.87
C VAL A 262 4.08 -10.75 3.57
N VAL A 263 4.34 -11.78 4.35
CA VAL A 263 3.39 -12.33 5.32
C VAL A 263 3.99 -12.20 6.72
N ASN A 264 3.35 -11.43 7.56
CA ASN A 264 3.76 -11.19 8.94
C ASN A 264 3.00 -12.14 9.88
N LEU A 265 3.73 -12.91 10.68
CA LEU A 265 3.19 -13.83 11.66
C LEU A 265 3.22 -13.13 13.03
N ASP A 266 2.08 -12.56 13.43
CA ASP A 266 1.99 -11.79 14.67
C ASP A 266 1.76 -12.69 15.88
N THR A 267 2.38 -12.31 17.00
CA THR A 267 2.24 -13.01 18.28
C THR A 267 1.08 -12.49 19.13
N CYS A 268 0.51 -11.36 18.76
CA CYS A 268 -0.68 -10.78 19.40
C CYS A 268 -1.98 -11.46 18.94
N ALA A 269 -3.05 -11.23 19.70
CA ALA A 269 -4.39 -11.79 19.46
C ALA A 269 -5.46 -10.68 19.44
N PRO A 270 -5.50 -9.83 18.38
CA PRO A 270 -6.46 -8.73 18.32
C PRO A 270 -7.89 -9.25 18.12
N GLU A 271 -8.82 -8.85 19.01
CA GLU A 271 -10.21 -9.28 19.00
C GLU A 271 -11.13 -8.24 18.35
N THR A 272 -10.94 -6.96 18.66
CA THR A 272 -11.77 -5.88 18.16
C THR A 272 -11.27 -5.35 16.80
N VAL A 273 -12.16 -4.72 16.04
CA VAL A 273 -11.82 -4.02 14.80
C VAL A 273 -10.68 -3.03 15.02
N LEU A 274 -10.76 -2.27 16.10
CA LEU A 274 -9.77 -1.26 16.44
C LEU A 274 -8.40 -1.88 16.75
N GLN A 275 -8.36 -2.95 17.54
CA GLN A 275 -7.13 -3.70 17.79
C GLN A 275 -6.51 -4.22 16.49
N LYS A 276 -7.33 -4.75 15.56
CA LYS A 276 -6.86 -5.23 14.25
C LYS A 276 -6.25 -4.11 13.41
N LEU A 277 -6.82 -2.90 13.44
CA LEU A 277 -6.26 -1.74 12.73
C LEU A 277 -4.91 -1.31 13.32
N TYR A 278 -4.80 -1.22 14.64
CA TYR A 278 -3.54 -0.85 15.28
C TYR A 278 -2.46 -1.90 15.09
N THR A 279 -2.80 -3.18 15.23
CA THR A 279 -1.84 -4.27 15.02
C THR A 279 -1.48 -4.45 13.55
N ALA A 280 -2.30 -3.99 12.61
CA ALA A 280 -1.89 -3.92 11.21
C ALA A 280 -0.63 -3.08 11.02
N CYS A 281 -0.51 -1.96 11.72
CA CYS A 281 0.64 -1.06 11.65
C CYS A 281 1.93 -1.66 12.25
N GLY A 282 1.82 -2.60 13.20
CA GLY A 282 2.95 -3.28 13.84
C GLY A 282 2.48 -4.19 14.98
N ASP A 283 3.15 -5.33 15.15
CA ASP A 283 2.97 -6.14 16.35
C ASP A 283 3.44 -5.34 17.57
N PRO A 284 2.67 -5.29 18.65
CA PRO A 284 3.02 -4.48 19.82
C PRO A 284 4.35 -4.85 20.48
N LEU A 285 4.78 -6.10 20.32
CA LEU A 285 5.96 -6.64 20.99
C LEU A 285 7.22 -6.63 20.10
N TRP A 286 7.06 -6.98 18.81
CA TRP A 286 8.19 -7.26 17.93
C TRP A 286 8.33 -6.30 16.75
N PHE A 287 7.47 -5.31 16.58
CA PHE A 287 7.28 -4.52 15.37
C PHE A 287 6.83 -5.36 14.16
N ASN A 288 7.64 -6.31 13.70
CA ASN A 288 7.31 -7.37 12.74
C ASN A 288 6.69 -6.86 11.43
N ARG A 289 7.14 -5.71 10.91
CA ARG A 289 6.71 -5.07 9.66
C ARG A 289 7.90 -4.60 8.85
N PHE A 290 7.66 -4.43 7.56
CA PHE A 290 8.58 -3.74 6.67
C PHE A 290 7.80 -2.68 5.91
N HIS A 291 7.56 -1.53 6.54
CA HIS A 291 6.82 -0.44 5.90
C HIS A 291 7.53 0.03 4.63
N GLY A 292 6.75 0.42 3.61
CA GLY A 292 7.27 0.73 2.27
C GLY A 292 7.41 -0.48 1.35
N LYS A 293 7.30 -1.73 1.86
CA LYS A 293 7.16 -2.90 1.01
C LYS A 293 5.72 -2.99 0.50
N GLY A 294 5.51 -3.19 -0.78
CA GLY A 294 4.21 -3.10 -1.46
C GLY A 294 3.04 -3.71 -0.68
N THR A 295 2.75 -4.99 -0.85
CA THR A 295 1.66 -5.66 -0.12
C THR A 295 2.19 -6.53 1.02
N GLN A 296 1.60 -6.38 2.21
CA GLN A 296 1.88 -7.21 3.38
C GLN A 296 0.58 -7.73 3.97
N PHE A 297 0.49 -9.02 4.20
CA PHE A 297 -0.59 -9.67 4.95
C PHE A 297 -0.12 -9.95 6.37
N ASN A 298 -0.95 -9.63 7.35
CA ASN A 298 -0.68 -9.91 8.75
C ASN A 298 -1.63 -11.00 9.23
N VAL A 299 -1.09 -12.03 9.85
CA VAL A 299 -1.85 -13.14 10.40
C VAL A 299 -1.49 -13.28 11.88
N ALA A 300 -2.44 -12.97 12.75
CA ALA A 300 -2.26 -13.02 14.19
C ALA A 300 -2.43 -14.46 14.73
N VAL A 301 -1.91 -14.72 15.95
CA VAL A 301 -1.98 -16.04 16.59
C VAL A 301 -3.41 -16.56 16.76
N ASN A 302 -4.38 -15.68 16.96
CA ASN A 302 -5.82 -16.05 17.02
C ASN A 302 -6.49 -16.16 15.64
N GLY A 303 -5.71 -16.06 14.56
CA GLY A 303 -6.20 -16.12 13.19
C GLY A 303 -6.85 -14.86 12.66
N ALA A 304 -6.83 -13.75 13.41
CA ALA A 304 -7.24 -12.45 12.89
C ALA A 304 -6.27 -12.00 11.78
N MET A 305 -6.81 -11.35 10.75
CA MET A 305 -6.03 -10.91 9.60
C MET A 305 -6.21 -9.42 9.36
N SER A 306 -5.15 -8.80 8.84
CA SER A 306 -5.14 -7.45 8.32
C SER A 306 -4.12 -7.34 7.19
N MET A 307 -4.09 -6.21 6.52
CA MET A 307 -3.09 -5.90 5.50
C MET A 307 -2.44 -4.56 5.82
N ILE A 308 -1.24 -4.39 5.32
CA ILE A 308 -0.64 -3.09 5.11
C ILE A 308 -0.21 -2.99 3.64
N VAL A 309 -0.50 -1.87 3.02
CA VAL A 309 -0.20 -1.63 1.60
C VAL A 309 0.52 -0.30 1.47
N ASP A 310 1.60 -0.28 0.70
CA ASP A 310 2.25 0.99 0.37
C ASP A 310 1.51 1.68 -0.77
N HIS A 311 0.89 2.82 -0.46
CA HIS A 311 0.06 3.60 -1.39
C HIS A 311 0.88 4.50 -2.32
N THR A 312 2.21 4.44 -2.26
CA THR A 312 3.09 5.32 -3.05
C THR A 312 2.95 5.09 -4.54
N TYR A 313 2.75 3.84 -4.95
CA TYR A 313 2.74 3.45 -6.35
C TYR A 313 1.38 2.97 -6.86
N CYS A 314 0.52 2.47 -6.00
CA CYS A 314 -0.80 1.96 -6.39
C CYS A 314 -1.92 2.67 -5.65
N ASP A 315 -3.04 2.87 -6.33
CA ASP A 315 -4.25 3.42 -5.76
C ASP A 315 -5.21 2.31 -5.31
N GLY A 316 -6.17 2.65 -4.46
CA GLY A 316 -7.11 1.69 -3.85
C GLY A 316 -7.85 0.80 -4.84
N GLY A 317 -8.02 1.23 -6.08
CA GLY A 317 -8.62 0.42 -7.16
C GLY A 317 -7.82 -0.86 -7.45
N ILE A 318 -6.50 -0.77 -7.48
CA ILE A 318 -5.60 -1.90 -7.71
C ILE A 318 -5.58 -2.84 -6.51
N GLU A 319 -5.65 -2.29 -5.30
CA GLU A 319 -5.68 -3.10 -4.09
C GLU A 319 -6.96 -3.93 -3.99
N VAL A 320 -8.10 -3.34 -4.33
CA VAL A 320 -9.37 -4.08 -4.44
C VAL A 320 -9.27 -5.19 -5.50
N TYR A 321 -8.63 -4.92 -6.63
CA TYR A 321 -8.40 -5.93 -7.66
C TYR A 321 -7.46 -7.05 -7.15
N LEU A 322 -6.35 -6.71 -6.49
CA LEU A 322 -5.42 -7.68 -5.90
C LEU A 322 -6.14 -8.58 -4.89
N VAL A 323 -6.87 -8.00 -3.94
CA VAL A 323 -7.63 -8.74 -2.93
C VAL A 323 -8.66 -9.67 -3.58
N LYS A 324 -9.36 -9.19 -4.62
CA LYS A 324 -10.30 -10.01 -5.38
C LYS A 324 -9.61 -11.19 -6.05
N ARG A 325 -8.48 -10.98 -6.74
CA ARG A 325 -7.73 -12.06 -7.41
C ARG A 325 -7.17 -13.07 -6.41
N VAL A 326 -6.59 -12.61 -5.31
CA VAL A 326 -6.16 -13.47 -4.22
C VAL A 326 -7.34 -14.29 -3.70
N GLY A 327 -8.50 -13.67 -3.50
CA GLY A 327 -9.71 -14.35 -3.04
C GLY A 327 -10.23 -15.44 -4.01
N GLU A 328 -10.20 -15.17 -5.31
CA GLU A 328 -10.56 -16.14 -6.35
C GLU A 328 -9.63 -17.37 -6.32
N ILE A 329 -8.32 -17.14 -6.26
CA ILE A 329 -7.33 -18.22 -6.17
C ILE A 329 -7.50 -19.03 -4.88
N LEU A 330 -7.73 -18.36 -3.74
CA LEU A 330 -8.01 -19.03 -2.47
C LEU A 330 -9.25 -19.95 -2.53
N GLY A 331 -10.27 -19.56 -3.31
CA GLY A 331 -11.48 -20.34 -3.50
C GLY A 331 -11.29 -21.59 -4.37
N GLU A 332 -10.26 -21.60 -5.21
CA GLU A 332 -9.98 -22.66 -6.19
C GLU A 332 -8.78 -23.53 -5.83
N MET A 333 -7.96 -23.12 -4.83
CA MET A 333 -6.72 -23.82 -4.51
C MET A 333 -6.96 -25.17 -3.83
N ASP A 334 -6.08 -26.14 -4.14
CA ASP A 334 -6.04 -27.42 -3.48
C ASP A 334 -5.22 -27.35 -2.18
N LEU A 335 -5.92 -27.35 -1.04
CA LEU A 335 -5.32 -27.32 0.30
C LEU A 335 -4.64 -28.65 0.70
N THR A 336 -4.71 -29.70 -0.13
CA THR A 336 -4.07 -30.99 0.12
C THR A 336 -2.81 -31.22 -0.71
N ALA A 337 -2.58 -30.39 -1.74
CA ALA A 337 -1.44 -30.53 -2.64
C ALA A 337 -0.11 -30.23 -1.95
N GLY A 338 0.89 -31.07 -2.19
CA GLY A 338 2.27 -30.84 -1.77
C GLY A 338 2.84 -31.92 -0.86
N THR A 339 4.06 -31.67 -0.40
CA THR A 339 4.84 -32.57 0.46
C THR A 339 5.37 -31.80 1.68
N ASP A 340 5.85 -32.52 2.68
CA ASP A 340 6.44 -31.92 3.89
C ASP A 340 7.91 -31.49 3.66
N GLN A 341 8.14 -30.64 2.67
CA GLN A 341 9.46 -30.06 2.39
C GLN A 341 9.42 -28.56 2.60
N ALA A 342 10.29 -28.08 3.50
CA ALA A 342 10.50 -26.65 3.73
C ALA A 342 11.52 -26.08 2.74
N ALA A 343 11.25 -24.88 2.25
CA ALA A 343 12.18 -24.10 1.42
C ALA A 343 12.15 -22.63 1.89
N TYR A 344 12.88 -22.36 2.96
CA TYR A 344 13.04 -21.02 3.51
C TYR A 344 14.47 -20.78 3.99
N ARG A 345 14.85 -19.52 4.09
CA ARG A 345 16.13 -19.06 4.61
C ARG A 345 15.92 -17.79 5.44
N GLU A 346 16.54 -17.71 6.58
CA GLU A 346 16.62 -16.47 7.35
C GLU A 346 17.62 -15.51 6.70
N LEU A 347 17.24 -14.23 6.55
CA LEU A 347 18.13 -13.16 6.16
C LEU A 347 18.92 -12.68 7.36
N GLN A 348 20.23 -12.53 7.21
CA GLN A 348 21.13 -12.17 8.29
C GLN A 348 21.60 -10.72 8.12
N PHE A 349 21.22 -9.86 9.06
CA PHE A 349 21.63 -8.46 9.07
C PHE A 349 22.56 -8.16 10.24
N HIS A 350 23.56 -7.36 9.97
CA HIS A 350 24.47 -6.81 10.97
C HIS A 350 24.01 -5.42 11.36
N LEU A 351 23.78 -5.19 12.64
CA LEU A 351 23.26 -3.90 13.14
C LEU A 351 24.35 -3.03 13.74
N ASP A 352 25.44 -3.66 14.25
CA ASP A 352 26.59 -3.00 14.85
C ASP A 352 26.17 -1.91 15.86
N SER A 353 26.62 -0.66 15.63
CA SER A 353 26.31 0.46 16.51
C SER A 353 24.89 1.05 16.32
N PHE A 354 24.07 0.49 15.43
CA PHE A 354 22.74 1.03 15.15
C PHE A 354 21.63 0.49 16.06
N GLU A 355 21.87 -0.56 16.84
CA GLU A 355 20.82 -1.18 17.66
C GLU A 355 20.08 -0.20 18.56
N ASP A 356 20.80 0.66 19.31
CA ASP A 356 20.16 1.63 20.21
C ASP A 356 19.32 2.66 19.44
N ARG A 357 19.76 3.05 18.25
CA ARG A 357 18.99 3.95 17.37
C ARG A 357 17.72 3.27 16.87
N LEU A 358 17.78 1.98 16.52
CA LEU A 358 16.61 1.19 16.11
C LEU A 358 15.63 1.01 17.28
N ARG A 359 16.09 0.79 18.51
CA ARG A 359 15.21 0.79 19.69
C ARG A 359 14.48 2.11 19.86
N GLN A 360 15.18 3.23 19.64
CA GLN A 360 14.59 4.56 19.70
C GLN A 360 13.57 4.77 18.57
N CYS A 361 13.81 4.27 17.35
CA CYS A 361 12.85 4.32 16.25
C CYS A 361 11.53 3.63 16.63
N PHE A 362 11.61 2.41 17.14
CA PHE A 362 10.43 1.67 17.55
C PHE A 362 9.72 2.32 18.74
N ALA A 363 10.43 2.90 19.69
CA ALA A 363 9.85 3.66 20.80
C ALA A 363 9.09 4.91 20.31
N ARG A 364 9.69 5.68 19.38
CA ARG A 364 9.02 6.85 18.75
C ARG A 364 7.80 6.44 17.95
N PHE A 365 7.88 5.35 17.18
CA PHE A 365 6.74 4.79 16.46
C PHE A 365 5.58 4.49 17.40
N ARG A 366 5.81 3.75 18.48
CA ARG A 366 4.76 3.43 19.47
C ARG A 366 4.17 4.68 20.09
N SER A 367 4.99 5.66 20.43
CA SER A 367 4.53 6.95 20.94
C SER A 367 3.66 7.69 19.93
N LYS A 368 4.07 7.71 18.66
CA LYS A 368 3.30 8.33 17.57
C LYS A 368 1.96 7.61 17.38
N MET A 369 1.98 6.28 17.32
CA MET A 369 0.76 5.47 17.15
C MET A 369 -0.22 5.63 18.33
N SER A 370 0.27 5.80 19.55
CA SER A 370 -0.58 6.02 20.71
C SER A 370 -1.28 7.39 20.73
N ALA A 371 -0.82 8.32 19.89
CA ALA A 371 -1.47 9.64 19.74
C ALA A 371 -2.68 9.61 18.78
N PHE A 372 -2.87 8.54 18.02
CA PHE A 372 -4.05 8.35 17.19
C PHE A 372 -5.21 7.82 18.04
N ASP A 373 -6.34 8.52 18.03
CA ASP A 373 -7.61 8.01 18.53
C ASP A 373 -8.49 7.63 17.34
N ALA A 374 -8.81 6.36 17.22
CA ALA A 374 -9.70 5.84 16.18
C ALA A 374 -10.96 5.25 16.81
N ARG A 375 -12.10 5.46 16.17
CA ARG A 375 -13.38 4.92 16.60
C ARG A 375 -14.10 4.27 15.45
N VAL A 376 -14.75 3.16 15.74
CA VAL A 376 -15.64 2.47 14.81
C VAL A 376 -17.06 2.72 15.23
N VAL A 377 -17.82 3.39 14.36
CA VAL A 377 -19.23 3.68 14.61
C VAL A 377 -20.07 2.93 13.58
N SER A 378 -21.11 2.25 14.03
CA SER A 378 -22.06 1.56 13.16
C SER A 378 -23.42 2.24 13.24
N PHE A 379 -24.08 2.37 12.11
CA PHE A 379 -25.43 2.91 12.02
C PHE A 379 -26.38 1.78 11.57
N PRO A 380 -27.01 1.05 12.54
CA PRO A 380 -27.97 0.01 12.19
C PRO A 380 -29.11 0.57 11.33
N GLY A 381 -29.44 -0.11 10.24
CA GLY A 381 -30.48 0.33 9.30
C GLY A 381 -30.01 1.32 8.24
N LEU A 382 -28.81 1.86 8.32
CA LEU A 382 -28.24 2.71 7.26
C LEU A 382 -27.30 1.87 6.38
N SER A 383 -27.68 1.69 5.13
CA SER A 383 -26.87 0.95 4.15
C SER A 383 -26.86 1.69 2.81
N ARG A 384 -25.93 1.33 1.92
CA ARG A 384 -25.92 1.86 0.56
C ARG A 384 -27.22 1.59 -0.20
N THR A 385 -27.90 0.48 0.09
CA THR A 385 -29.21 0.15 -0.49
C THR A 385 -30.26 1.12 -0.02
N VAL A 386 -30.36 1.34 1.30
CA VAL A 386 -31.30 2.31 1.89
C VAL A 386 -31.06 3.71 1.34
N LEU A 387 -29.83 4.16 1.23
CA LEU A 387 -29.51 5.47 0.64
C LEU A 387 -30.02 5.60 -0.80
N ARG A 388 -29.83 4.56 -1.60
CA ARG A 388 -30.31 4.53 -3.00
C ARG A 388 -31.84 4.54 -3.09
N GLU A 389 -32.54 3.83 -2.21
CA GLU A 389 -34.01 3.85 -2.14
C GLU A 389 -34.55 5.26 -1.84
N HIS A 390 -33.75 6.11 -1.19
CA HIS A 390 -34.05 7.51 -0.92
C HIS A 390 -33.44 8.49 -1.96
N GLY A 391 -32.96 7.97 -3.10
CA GLY A 391 -32.42 8.80 -4.18
C GLY A 391 -30.98 9.27 -3.98
N ILE A 392 -30.31 8.81 -2.91
CA ILE A 392 -28.93 9.18 -2.61
C ILE A 392 -27.98 8.18 -3.29
N LEU A 393 -27.35 8.60 -4.36
CA LEU A 393 -26.50 7.73 -5.18
C LEU A 393 -25.08 7.57 -4.62
N SER A 394 -24.55 8.59 -3.96
CA SER A 394 -23.22 8.58 -3.36
C SER A 394 -23.31 8.40 -1.85
N GLY A 395 -22.95 7.20 -1.36
CA GLY A 395 -22.81 6.96 0.07
C GLY A 395 -21.64 7.74 0.67
N ASP A 396 -20.57 7.95 -0.08
CA ASP A 396 -19.41 8.73 0.34
C ASP A 396 -19.79 10.21 0.51
N GLY A 397 -20.39 10.83 -0.51
CA GLY A 397 -20.90 12.21 -0.41
C GLY A 397 -21.89 12.41 0.73
N PHE A 398 -22.77 11.42 0.97
CA PHE A 398 -23.67 11.44 2.13
C PHE A 398 -22.89 11.50 3.45
N MET A 399 -21.86 10.68 3.62
CA MET A 399 -21.06 10.66 4.84
C MET A 399 -20.31 11.97 5.05
N HIS A 400 -19.72 12.56 3.98
CA HIS A 400 -19.06 13.86 4.08
C HIS A 400 -20.02 14.97 4.54
N ILE A 401 -21.23 15.04 3.97
CA ILE A 401 -22.24 16.01 4.40
C ILE A 401 -22.69 15.74 5.85
N ALA A 402 -22.85 14.46 6.23
CA ALA A 402 -23.22 14.10 7.59
C ALA A 402 -22.15 14.51 8.61
N PHE A 403 -20.86 14.36 8.29
CA PHE A 403 -19.77 14.83 9.12
C PHE A 403 -19.77 16.35 9.28
N GLN A 404 -19.94 17.10 8.19
CA GLN A 404 -20.02 18.57 8.25
C GLN A 404 -21.22 19.03 9.08
N ALA A 405 -22.39 18.43 8.89
CA ALA A 405 -23.57 18.74 9.68
C ALA A 405 -23.37 18.42 11.18
N ALA A 406 -22.76 17.27 11.49
CA ALA A 406 -22.46 16.88 12.86
C ALA A 406 -21.44 17.84 13.51
N GLN A 407 -20.43 18.27 12.78
CA GLN A 407 -19.45 19.25 13.25
C GLN A 407 -20.10 20.60 13.54
N GLN A 408 -20.95 21.10 12.64
CA GLN A 408 -21.71 22.32 12.88
C GLN A 408 -22.60 22.22 14.12
N MET A 409 -23.29 21.09 14.29
CA MET A 409 -24.13 20.85 15.46
C MET A 409 -23.32 20.79 16.77
N ALA A 410 -22.11 20.21 16.73
CA ALA A 410 -21.27 20.02 17.90
C ALA A 410 -20.54 21.30 18.32
N TRP A 411 -20.08 22.10 17.37
CA TRP A 411 -19.22 23.25 17.64
C TRP A 411 -19.78 24.59 17.13
N ASN A 412 -20.92 24.57 16.49
CA ASN A 412 -21.57 25.76 15.91
C ASN A 412 -20.67 26.48 14.87
N ASP A 413 -19.77 25.71 14.24
CA ASP A 413 -18.85 26.16 13.20
C ASP A 413 -19.03 25.34 11.93
N ILE A 414 -18.87 25.97 10.79
CA ILE A 414 -18.74 25.29 9.49
C ILE A 414 -17.26 25.23 9.16
N CYS A 415 -16.71 24.03 8.94
CA CYS A 415 -15.36 23.85 8.41
C CYS A 415 -15.38 23.74 6.92
#